data_d92e6481aa9998499fbd3161836eae69
#
_entry.id   d92e6481aa9998499fbd3161836eae69
#
_cell.length_a   1.000
_cell.length_b   1.000
_cell.length_c   1.000
_cell.angle_alpha   90.00
_cell.angle_beta   90.00
_cell.angle_gamma   90.00
#
_symmetry.space_group_name_H-M   'P 1'
#
loop_
_entity.id
_entity.type
_entity.pdbx_description
1 polymer ?
#
loop_
_entity_poly.entity_id
_entity_poly.type
_entity_poly.pdbx_seq_one_letter_code
_entity_poly.pdbx_strand_id
1 'polypeptide(L)'
;MIGEILGDRYELIEIIGEGGMAIVYKSKDKKLNRLVAVKVLKKEFSDNKDIAEKFKREATAIANLSDTNIVNVLDVGHEEKGNIDYFVMEYVSGKTLKDLIVYSGKLNYTTAIEIAIQIAKALECAHRNNIIHRDIKPQNILVTENGDVKVTDFGIAKSSTASTITN
;
A
#
# COMPACT_ATOMS: atom_id res chain seq x y z
N MET A 1 -7.92 13.99 11.24
CA MET A 1 -6.58 13.94 10.62
C MET A 1 -6.49 14.69 9.27
N ILE A 2 -7.58 14.85 8.50
CA ILE A 2 -7.52 15.70 7.28
C ILE A 2 -7.12 17.12 7.69
N GLY A 3 -6.16 17.72 6.96
CA GLY A 3 -5.56 19.03 7.26
C GLY A 3 -4.38 18.98 8.25
N GLU A 4 -4.11 17.84 8.88
CA GLU A 4 -2.92 17.69 9.73
C GLU A 4 -1.67 17.46 8.90
N ILE A 5 -0.50 17.82 9.47
CA ILE A 5 0.81 17.65 8.84
C ILE A 5 1.60 16.65 9.69
N LEU A 6 1.97 15.53 9.09
CA LEU A 6 2.82 14.52 9.74
C LEU A 6 4.29 14.79 9.43
N GLY A 7 5.15 14.64 10.46
CA GLY A 7 6.60 14.86 10.36
C GLY A 7 6.97 16.22 9.80
N ASP A 8 6.17 17.27 10.08
CA ASP A 8 6.34 18.64 9.56
C ASP A 8 6.44 18.72 8.02
N ARG A 9 5.99 17.68 7.31
CA ARG A 9 6.22 17.55 5.87
C ARG A 9 5.00 17.10 5.07
N TYR A 10 4.23 16.15 5.57
CA TYR A 10 3.17 15.48 4.79
C TYR A 10 1.79 15.97 5.22
N GLU A 11 1.19 16.86 4.43
CA GLU A 11 -0.16 17.39 4.67
C GLU A 11 -1.21 16.41 4.16
N LEU A 12 -2.07 15.92 5.05
CA LEU A 12 -3.14 14.96 4.75
C LEU A 12 -4.33 15.70 4.12
N ILE A 13 -4.68 15.36 2.86
CA ILE A 13 -5.70 16.07 2.07
C ILE A 13 -7.04 15.35 2.12
N GLU A 14 -7.08 14.07 1.73
CA GLU A 14 -8.31 13.28 1.65
C GLU A 14 -8.04 11.80 1.89
N ILE A 15 -9.03 11.06 2.36
CA ILE A 15 -8.94 9.60 2.51
C ILE A 15 -9.16 8.98 1.12
N ILE A 16 -8.22 8.11 0.70
CA ILE A 16 -8.28 7.35 -0.56
C ILE A 16 -8.39 5.85 -0.35
N GLY A 17 -8.26 5.38 0.89
CA GLY A 17 -8.42 3.98 1.24
C GLY A 17 -8.54 3.77 2.74
N GLU A 18 -9.34 2.79 3.15
CA GLU A 18 -9.49 2.40 4.54
C GLU A 18 -9.44 0.89 4.65
N GLY A 19 -8.44 0.39 5.40
CA GLY A 19 -8.28 -1.01 5.72
C GLY A 19 -8.59 -1.31 7.18
N GLY A 20 -8.44 -2.59 7.57
CA GLY A 20 -8.68 -3.02 8.95
C GLY A 20 -7.83 -2.26 9.97
N MET A 21 -6.51 -2.16 9.74
CA MET A 21 -5.58 -1.58 10.70
C MET A 21 -5.02 -0.20 10.31
N ALA A 22 -5.24 0.27 9.09
CA ALA A 22 -4.66 1.52 8.60
C ALA A 22 -5.61 2.28 7.69
N ILE A 23 -5.39 3.58 7.57
CA ILE A 23 -6.07 4.48 6.65
C ILE A 23 -5.04 5.05 5.69
N VAL A 24 -5.38 5.13 4.41
CA VAL A 24 -4.51 5.72 3.38
C VAL A 24 -5.06 7.07 2.99
N TYR A 25 -4.20 8.08 3.08
CA TYR A 25 -4.52 9.46 2.71
C TYR A 25 -3.77 9.86 1.44
N LYS A 26 -4.44 10.51 0.52
CA LYS A 26 -3.77 11.37 -0.46
C LYS A 26 -3.21 12.57 0.29
N SER A 27 -1.96 12.89 0.04
CA SER A 27 -1.24 13.87 0.84
C SER A 27 -0.30 14.69 -0.05
N LYS A 28 0.14 15.83 0.47
CA LYS A 28 1.13 16.67 -0.19
C LYS A 28 2.45 16.64 0.56
N ASP A 29 3.51 16.21 -0.10
CA ASP A 29 4.88 16.43 0.37
C ASP A 29 5.22 17.91 0.15
N LYS A 30 5.18 18.69 1.23
CA LYS A 30 5.43 20.14 1.19
C LYS A 30 6.87 20.48 0.82
N LYS A 31 7.82 19.59 1.14
CA LYS A 31 9.24 19.79 0.86
C LYS A 31 9.57 19.62 -0.62
N LEU A 32 8.99 18.60 -1.26
CA LEU A 32 9.21 18.30 -2.67
C LEU A 32 8.06 18.79 -3.57
N ASN A 33 7.03 19.42 -3.00
CA ASN A 33 5.84 19.96 -3.69
C ASN A 33 5.17 18.94 -4.64
N ARG A 34 5.01 17.69 -4.18
CA ARG A 34 4.41 16.61 -4.96
C ARG A 34 3.30 15.89 -4.18
N LEU A 35 2.41 15.21 -4.89
CA LEU A 35 1.43 14.31 -4.28
C LEU A 35 2.10 13.00 -3.86
N VAL A 36 1.70 12.50 -2.71
CA VAL A 36 2.10 11.21 -2.14
C VAL A 36 0.87 10.53 -1.52
N ALA A 37 0.96 9.23 -1.28
CA ALA A 37 0.01 8.51 -0.45
C ALA A 37 0.63 8.25 0.92
N VAL A 38 -0.07 8.56 2.00
CA VAL A 38 0.39 8.31 3.37
C VAL A 38 -0.51 7.28 4.01
N LYS A 39 0.04 6.12 4.35
CA LYS A 39 -0.65 5.06 5.09
C LYS A 39 -0.37 5.25 6.57
N VAL A 40 -1.43 5.43 7.34
CA VAL A 40 -1.38 5.77 8.77
C VAL A 40 -1.98 4.63 9.57
N LEU A 41 -1.27 4.13 10.56
CA LEU A 41 -1.78 3.13 11.50
C LEU A 41 -2.94 3.73 12.32
N LYS A 42 -4.07 3.02 12.43
CA LYS A 42 -5.22 3.48 13.22
C LYS A 42 -4.85 3.56 14.69
N LYS A 43 -5.36 4.59 15.38
CA LYS A 43 -5.06 4.89 16.77
C LYS A 43 -5.33 3.72 17.72
N GLU A 44 -6.35 2.94 17.46
CA GLU A 44 -6.69 1.74 18.25
C GLU A 44 -5.61 0.65 18.25
N PHE A 45 -4.67 0.70 17.29
CA PHE A 45 -3.55 -0.23 17.16
C PHE A 45 -2.20 0.41 17.53
N SER A 46 -2.13 1.73 17.75
CA SER A 46 -0.87 2.44 18.01
C SER A 46 -0.15 1.96 19.28
N ASP A 47 -0.90 1.54 20.31
CA ASP A 47 -0.36 1.05 21.56
C ASP A 47 0.00 -0.45 21.53
N ASN A 48 -0.37 -1.14 20.45
CA ASN A 48 -0.03 -2.55 20.26
C ASN A 48 1.32 -2.69 19.54
N LYS A 49 2.38 -2.96 20.31
CA LYS A 49 3.75 -3.06 19.79
C LYS A 49 3.89 -4.07 18.66
N ASP A 50 3.21 -5.22 18.73
CA ASP A 50 3.29 -6.26 17.70
C ASP A 50 2.70 -5.79 16.37
N ILE A 51 1.59 -5.03 16.43
CA ILE A 51 0.95 -4.48 15.23
C ILE A 51 1.81 -3.34 14.66
N ALA A 52 2.32 -2.44 15.49
CA ALA A 52 3.19 -1.35 15.08
C ALA A 52 4.49 -1.87 14.42
N GLU A 53 5.12 -2.89 15.01
CA GLU A 53 6.29 -3.53 14.41
C GLU A 53 5.98 -4.20 13.07
N LYS A 54 4.85 -4.90 12.93
CA LYS A 54 4.43 -5.51 11.67
C LYS A 54 4.21 -4.46 10.60
N PHE A 55 3.58 -3.34 10.96
CA PHE A 55 3.34 -2.22 10.07
C PHE A 55 4.66 -1.62 9.55
N LYS A 56 5.65 -1.42 10.44
CA LYS A 56 7.00 -0.94 10.07
C LYS A 56 7.76 -1.94 9.21
N ARG A 57 7.67 -3.24 9.52
CA ARG A 57 8.28 -4.32 8.71
C ARG A 57 7.71 -4.38 7.30
N GLU A 58 6.39 -4.20 7.14
CA GLU A 58 5.74 -4.13 5.82
C GLU A 58 6.35 -2.99 4.99
N ALA A 59 6.41 -1.79 5.55
CA ALA A 59 6.99 -0.63 4.88
C ALA A 59 8.46 -0.87 4.48
N THR A 60 9.28 -1.38 5.41
CA THR A 60 10.71 -1.64 5.16
C THR A 60 10.93 -2.71 4.09
N ALA A 61 10.13 -3.78 4.09
CA ALA A 61 10.24 -4.82 3.08
C ALA A 61 9.92 -4.31 1.67
N ILE A 62 8.84 -3.52 1.54
CA ILE A 62 8.44 -2.94 0.25
C ILE A 62 9.46 -1.88 -0.21
N ALA A 63 10.03 -1.09 0.71
CA ALA A 63 11.01 -0.05 0.39
C ALA A 63 12.26 -0.59 -0.32
N ASN A 64 12.59 -1.88 -0.14
CA ASN A 64 13.70 -2.56 -0.81
C ASN A 64 13.34 -3.12 -2.18
N LEU A 65 12.06 -3.07 -2.59
CA LEU A 65 11.63 -3.50 -3.91
C LEU A 65 11.70 -2.32 -4.89
N SER A 66 12.32 -2.54 -6.03
CA SER A 66 12.40 -1.55 -7.12
C SER A 66 11.84 -2.18 -8.39
N ASP A 67 10.57 -1.92 -8.67
CA ASP A 67 9.87 -2.40 -9.86
C ASP A 67 8.78 -1.41 -10.26
N THR A 68 8.58 -1.23 -11.56
CA THR A 68 7.57 -0.32 -12.10
C THR A 68 6.13 -0.74 -11.77
N ASN A 69 5.93 -2.02 -11.52
CA ASN A 69 4.62 -2.60 -11.20
C ASN A 69 4.38 -2.78 -9.69
N ILE A 70 5.24 -2.23 -8.84
CA ILE A 70 5.07 -2.19 -7.38
C ILE A 70 4.96 -0.72 -6.93
N VAL A 71 4.06 -0.43 -6.00
CA VAL A 71 3.97 0.90 -5.37
C VAL A 71 5.21 1.13 -4.50
N ASN A 72 5.99 2.16 -4.82
CA ASN A 72 7.23 2.48 -4.10
C ASN A 72 6.94 3.10 -2.74
N VAL A 73 7.60 2.62 -1.68
CA VAL A 73 7.67 3.29 -0.38
C VAL A 73 8.78 4.35 -0.44
N LEU A 74 8.45 5.57 -0.06
CA LEU A 74 9.31 6.74 -0.16
C LEU A 74 9.90 7.17 1.19
N ASP A 75 9.15 6.91 2.28
CA ASP A 75 9.55 7.33 3.62
C ASP A 75 8.78 6.55 4.68
N VAL A 76 9.33 6.48 5.90
CA VAL A 76 8.68 5.89 7.07
C VAL A 76 8.85 6.86 8.23
N GLY A 77 7.78 7.13 8.96
CA GLY A 77 7.80 8.08 10.05
C GLY A 77 6.99 7.67 11.27
N HIS A 78 7.30 8.32 12.36
CA HIS A 78 6.56 8.28 13.61
C HIS A 78 6.32 9.70 14.10
N GLU A 79 5.08 10.05 14.36
CA GLU A 79 4.70 11.33 14.97
C GLU A 79 4.46 11.12 16.46
N GLU A 80 5.34 11.67 17.30
CA GLU A 80 5.27 11.51 18.76
C GLU A 80 3.97 12.09 19.33
N LYS A 81 3.54 13.23 18.78
CA LYS A 81 2.27 13.85 19.16
C LYS A 81 1.11 13.03 18.61
N GLY A 82 0.58 12.17 19.46
CA GLY A 82 -0.53 11.27 19.14
C GLY A 82 -0.14 9.82 18.91
N ASN A 83 1.15 9.49 19.03
CA ASN A 83 1.69 8.12 18.86
C ASN A 83 1.26 7.51 17.52
N ILE A 84 1.61 8.20 16.40
CA ILE A 84 1.13 7.86 15.06
C ILE A 84 2.27 7.29 14.23
N ASP A 85 2.21 6.00 13.91
CA ASP A 85 3.09 5.38 12.93
C ASP A 85 2.49 5.54 11.52
N TYR A 86 3.33 5.92 10.57
CA TYR A 86 2.93 6.08 9.17
C TYR A 86 4.07 5.74 8.22
N PHE A 87 3.73 5.43 6.98
CA PHE A 87 4.69 5.41 5.89
C PHE A 87 4.13 6.07 4.64
N VAL A 88 5.04 6.59 3.84
CA VAL A 88 4.75 7.39 2.66
C VAL A 88 5.05 6.59 1.42
N MET A 89 4.14 6.60 0.48
CA MET A 89 4.25 5.90 -0.80
C MET A 89 4.07 6.87 -1.97
N GLU A 90 4.49 6.46 -3.14
CA GLU A 90 4.09 7.18 -4.36
C GLU A 90 2.56 7.24 -4.46
N TYR A 91 2.04 8.38 -4.87
CA TYR A 91 0.62 8.52 -5.21
C TYR A 91 0.40 8.03 -6.64
N VAL A 92 -0.44 7.02 -6.79
CA VAL A 92 -0.83 6.47 -8.10
C VAL A 92 -2.18 7.06 -8.48
N SER A 93 -2.20 7.87 -9.55
CA SER A 93 -3.45 8.37 -10.12
C SER A 93 -4.10 7.27 -10.96
N GLY A 94 -5.13 6.64 -10.43
CA GLY A 94 -5.81 5.53 -11.07
C GLY A 94 -6.98 5.01 -10.24
N LYS A 95 -7.48 3.84 -10.63
CA LYS A 95 -8.55 3.12 -9.93
C LYS A 95 -8.04 1.76 -9.48
N THR A 96 -8.68 1.18 -8.48
CA THR A 96 -8.42 -0.23 -8.18
C THR A 96 -8.95 -1.12 -9.32
N LEU A 97 -8.30 -2.25 -9.52
CA LEU A 97 -8.81 -3.26 -10.48
C LEU A 97 -10.23 -3.71 -10.08
N LYS A 98 -10.54 -3.70 -8.78
CA LYS A 98 -11.91 -3.98 -8.29
C LYS A 98 -12.92 -2.97 -8.83
N ASP A 99 -12.59 -1.66 -8.77
CA ASP A 99 -13.48 -0.62 -9.25
C ASP A 99 -13.68 -0.69 -10.76
N LEU A 100 -12.60 -1.01 -11.50
CA LEU A 100 -12.68 -1.22 -12.95
C LEU A 100 -13.60 -2.39 -13.31
N ILE A 101 -13.49 -3.51 -12.61
CA ILE A 101 -14.35 -4.68 -12.82
C ILE A 101 -15.81 -4.34 -12.49
N VAL A 102 -16.06 -3.64 -11.37
CA VAL A 102 -17.42 -3.24 -10.99
C VAL A 102 -18.02 -2.29 -12.01
N TYR A 103 -17.26 -1.31 -12.48
CA TYR A 103 -17.72 -0.33 -13.46
C TYR A 103 -18.00 -0.96 -14.84
N SER A 104 -17.12 -1.84 -15.31
CA SER A 104 -17.21 -2.45 -16.66
C SER A 104 -18.05 -3.73 -16.70
N GLY A 105 -18.43 -4.27 -15.52
CA GLY A 105 -19.07 -5.59 -15.38
C GLY A 105 -18.10 -6.74 -15.63
N LYS A 106 -17.31 -6.66 -16.70
CA LYS A 106 -16.23 -7.61 -17.03
C LYS A 106 -15.15 -6.91 -17.84
N LEU A 107 -13.91 -7.40 -17.71
CA LEU A 107 -12.81 -6.99 -18.58
C LEU A 107 -12.83 -7.85 -19.86
N ASN A 108 -12.42 -7.26 -20.98
CA ASN A 108 -12.11 -8.07 -22.17
C ASN A 108 -10.84 -8.92 -21.89
N TYR A 109 -10.71 -10.02 -22.62
CA TYR A 109 -9.64 -10.98 -22.37
C TYR A 109 -8.23 -10.40 -22.59
N THR A 110 -8.06 -9.51 -23.58
CA THR A 110 -6.76 -8.87 -23.88
C THR A 110 -6.32 -8.00 -22.72
N THR A 111 -7.18 -7.08 -22.25
CA THR A 111 -6.89 -6.24 -21.08
C THR A 111 -6.63 -7.07 -19.82
N ALA A 112 -7.40 -8.16 -19.62
CA ALA A 112 -7.18 -9.03 -18.47
C ALA A 112 -5.78 -9.70 -18.50
N ILE A 113 -5.35 -10.14 -19.69
CA ILE A 113 -4.01 -10.74 -19.88
C ILE A 113 -2.91 -9.69 -19.65
N GLU A 114 -3.05 -8.49 -20.21
CA GLU A 114 -2.07 -7.40 -20.03
C GLU A 114 -1.90 -7.03 -18.55
N ILE A 115 -3.00 -6.93 -17.81
CA ILE A 115 -2.97 -6.69 -16.36
C ILE A 115 -2.31 -7.85 -15.63
N ALA A 116 -2.66 -9.11 -15.96
CA ALA A 116 -2.09 -10.29 -15.32
C ALA A 116 -0.57 -10.41 -15.54
N ILE A 117 -0.07 -10.08 -16.72
CA ILE A 117 1.36 -10.05 -17.02
C ILE A 117 2.09 -9.05 -16.11
N GLN A 118 1.55 -7.85 -15.94
CA GLN A 118 2.15 -6.83 -15.11
C GLN A 118 2.14 -7.23 -13.61
N ILE A 119 1.04 -7.83 -13.13
CA ILE A 119 0.98 -8.39 -11.77
C ILE A 119 2.05 -9.48 -11.59
N ALA A 120 2.19 -10.39 -12.56
CA ALA A 120 3.18 -11.45 -12.49
C ALA A 120 4.61 -10.92 -12.42
N LYS A 121 4.96 -9.84 -13.16
CA LYS A 121 6.26 -9.16 -13.07
C LYS A 121 6.51 -8.58 -11.67
N ALA A 122 5.53 -7.90 -11.09
CA ALA A 122 5.61 -7.40 -9.72
C ALA A 122 5.87 -8.52 -8.70
N LEU A 123 5.15 -9.64 -8.83
CA LEU A 123 5.34 -10.80 -7.95
C LEU A 123 6.69 -11.49 -8.17
N GLU A 124 7.17 -11.57 -9.41
CA GLU A 124 8.52 -12.07 -9.70
C GLU A 124 9.58 -11.24 -9.00
N CYS A 125 9.49 -9.91 -9.07
CA CYS A 125 10.40 -9.00 -8.36
C CYS A 125 10.35 -9.24 -6.85
N ALA A 126 9.16 -9.32 -6.25
CA ALA A 126 9.00 -9.58 -4.83
C ALA A 126 9.59 -10.94 -4.42
N HIS A 127 9.32 -12.01 -5.17
CA HIS A 127 9.80 -13.36 -4.88
C HIS A 127 11.32 -13.45 -4.99
N ARG A 128 11.96 -12.79 -5.96
CA ARG A 128 13.43 -12.71 -6.06
C ARG A 128 14.06 -12.04 -4.82
N ASN A 129 13.30 -11.18 -4.12
CA ASN A 129 13.72 -10.56 -2.88
C ASN A 129 13.19 -11.29 -1.62
N ASN A 130 12.74 -12.56 -1.77
CA ASN A 130 12.19 -13.40 -0.70
C ASN A 130 10.95 -12.80 -0.01
N ILE A 131 10.18 -11.97 -0.72
CA ILE A 131 8.94 -11.36 -0.23
C ILE A 131 7.76 -12.01 -0.92
N ILE A 132 6.82 -12.53 -0.14
CA ILE A 132 5.56 -13.09 -0.62
C ILE A 132 4.44 -12.12 -0.29
N HIS A 133 3.60 -11.76 -1.26
CA HIS A 133 2.54 -10.75 -1.09
C HIS A 133 1.43 -11.18 -0.13
N ARG A 134 0.96 -12.43 -0.19
CA ARG A 134 -0.03 -13.07 0.70
C ARG A 134 -1.46 -12.50 0.68
N ASP A 135 -1.73 -11.45 -0.09
CA ASP A 135 -3.06 -10.81 -0.18
C ASP A 135 -3.34 -10.26 -1.58
N ILE A 136 -2.96 -11.00 -2.64
CA ILE A 136 -3.28 -10.60 -4.02
C ILE A 136 -4.79 -10.67 -4.23
N LYS A 137 -5.38 -9.53 -4.53
CA LYS A 137 -6.81 -9.36 -4.83
C LYS A 137 -7.02 -8.07 -5.62
N PRO A 138 -8.13 -7.92 -6.35
CA PRO A 138 -8.36 -6.74 -7.20
C PRO A 138 -8.34 -5.39 -6.46
N GLN A 139 -8.60 -5.36 -5.15
CA GLN A 139 -8.53 -4.16 -4.33
C GLN A 139 -7.08 -3.67 -4.12
N ASN A 140 -6.10 -4.58 -4.16
CA ASN A 140 -4.68 -4.30 -3.96
C ASN A 140 -3.92 -4.12 -5.27
N ILE A 141 -4.62 -3.94 -6.36
CA ILE A 141 -4.08 -3.68 -7.69
C ILE A 141 -4.59 -2.32 -8.16
N LEU A 142 -3.70 -1.39 -8.40
CA LEU A 142 -4.02 -0.08 -8.97
C LEU A 142 -3.75 -0.11 -10.48
N VAL A 143 -4.63 0.51 -11.24
CA VAL A 143 -4.51 0.62 -12.71
C VAL A 143 -4.64 2.10 -13.06
N THR A 144 -3.61 2.64 -13.71
CA THR A 144 -3.59 4.03 -14.19
C THR A 144 -4.43 4.18 -15.44
N GLU A 145 -4.72 5.42 -15.85
CA GLU A 145 -5.43 5.71 -17.11
C GLU A 145 -4.68 5.21 -18.35
N ASN A 146 -3.34 5.09 -18.24
CA ASN A 146 -2.50 4.57 -19.33
C ASN A 146 -2.44 3.04 -19.37
N GLY A 147 -3.09 2.35 -18.43
CA GLY A 147 -3.07 0.89 -18.32
C GLY A 147 -1.88 0.32 -17.57
N ASP A 148 -1.07 1.17 -16.93
CA ASP A 148 0.02 0.70 -16.05
C ASP A 148 -0.55 0.13 -14.76
N VAL A 149 -0.04 -1.01 -14.35
CA VAL A 149 -0.48 -1.71 -13.14
C VAL A 149 0.54 -1.54 -12.03
N LYS A 150 0.05 -1.25 -10.81
CA LYS A 150 0.87 -1.20 -9.60
C LYS A 150 0.24 -2.04 -8.49
N VAL A 151 1.01 -3.00 -7.99
CA VAL A 151 0.65 -3.83 -6.84
C VAL A 151 0.94 -3.06 -5.56
N THR A 152 -0.01 -3.04 -4.63
CA THR A 152 0.09 -2.39 -3.32
C THR A 152 -0.36 -3.31 -2.20
N ASP A 153 -0.18 -2.90 -0.95
CA ASP A 153 -0.65 -3.60 0.26
C ASP A 153 -0.15 -5.05 0.36
N PHE A 154 1.17 -5.20 0.42
CA PHE A 154 1.80 -6.50 0.71
C PHE A 154 1.36 -6.99 2.10
N GLY A 155 0.70 -8.14 2.15
CA GLY A 155 0.10 -8.71 3.38
C GLY A 155 1.13 -9.32 4.34
N ILE A 156 2.28 -8.68 4.53
CA ILE A 156 3.38 -9.16 5.39
C ILE A 156 2.92 -9.29 6.85
N ALA A 157 1.98 -8.44 7.26
CA ALA A 157 1.36 -8.47 8.59
C ALA A 157 0.50 -9.73 8.87
N LYS A 158 0.05 -10.45 7.82
CA LYS A 158 -0.82 -11.63 7.96
C LYS A 158 -0.09 -12.91 8.38
N SER A 159 1.23 -12.91 8.52
CA SER A 159 2.01 -14.15 8.68
C SER A 159 2.12 -14.74 10.10
N SER A 160 1.47 -14.19 11.10
CA SER A 160 1.63 -14.62 12.48
C SER A 160 0.44 -15.38 13.09
N THR A 161 -0.59 -15.71 12.31
CA THR A 161 -1.72 -16.52 12.79
C THR A 161 -1.79 -17.94 12.20
N ALA A 162 -0.80 -18.35 11.41
CA ALA A 162 -0.80 -19.66 10.74
C ALA A 162 0.21 -20.65 11.32
N SER A 163 0.59 -20.54 12.60
CA SER A 163 1.46 -21.50 13.28
C SER A 163 0.73 -22.21 14.42
N THR A 164 -0.42 -22.81 14.14
CA THR A 164 -0.98 -23.83 15.04
C THR A 164 -1.99 -24.69 14.29
N ILE A 165 -1.53 -25.43 13.28
CA ILE A 165 -2.16 -26.70 12.89
C ILE A 165 -1.01 -27.62 12.50
N THR A 166 -0.40 -28.27 13.48
CA THR A 166 0.35 -29.50 13.26
C THR A 166 -0.06 -30.47 14.35
N ASN A 167 -0.65 -31.54 13.92
CA ASN A 167 -1.03 -32.82 14.53
C ASN A 167 -2.50 -32.98 14.81
#